data_fb82329a2e2ca930d69f344603b12615
#
_entry.id   fb82329a2e2ca930d69f344603b12615
#
_cell.length_a   1.000
_cell.length_b   1.000
_cell.length_c   1.000
_cell.angle_alpha   90.00
_cell.angle_beta   90.00
_cell.angle_gamma   90.00
#
_symmetry.space_group_name_H-M   'P 1'
#
loop_
_entity.id
_entity.type
_entity.pdbx_description
1 polymer ?
#
loop_
_entity_poly.entity_id
_entity_poly.type
_entity_poly.pdbx_seq_one_letter_code
_entity_poly.pdbx_strand_id
1 'polypeptide(L)'
;MEITMLAPAKINLTLDITGRREDGYHLIHTIMQAVDYTDEVRVSLREAGGIRLTVSDPTLPADARNTAYRAAAAFLATVDLEEALPGVDIHVTKRIPMEAGLAGGSADAAAVLTALNWLTDAHMTAEELCEIGQTVGADVPFCILG
;
A
#
# COMPACT_ATOMS: atom_id res chain seq x y z
N MET A 1 -12.71 13.85 7.68
CA MET A 1 -11.25 14.14 7.68
C MET A 1 -10.63 13.44 6.48
N GLU A 2 -9.65 14.07 5.87
CA GLU A 2 -8.94 13.56 4.69
C GLU A 2 -7.44 13.68 4.90
N ILE A 3 -6.68 12.69 4.45
CA ILE A 3 -5.22 12.71 4.44
C ILE A 3 -4.72 12.51 3.01
N THR A 4 -3.78 13.35 2.59
CA THR A 4 -3.03 13.17 1.35
C THR A 4 -1.61 12.76 1.69
N MET A 5 -1.16 11.66 1.09
CA MET A 5 0.19 11.12 1.26
C MET A 5 0.92 11.03 -0.07
N LEU A 6 2.21 11.30 -0.04
CA LEU A 6 3.11 10.99 -1.14
C LEU A 6 3.59 9.54 -0.99
N ALA A 7 3.47 8.78 -2.07
CA ALA A 7 3.84 7.37 -2.13
C ALA A 7 5.12 7.22 -3.00
N PRO A 8 6.32 7.21 -2.41
CA PRO A 8 7.56 7.22 -3.16
C PRO A 8 7.86 5.87 -3.81
N ALA A 9 8.34 5.91 -5.05
CA ALA A 9 8.91 4.76 -5.73
C ALA A 9 10.16 4.25 -5.01
N LYS A 10 10.54 3.00 -5.30
CA LYS A 10 11.82 2.43 -4.86
C LYS A 10 12.63 1.96 -6.06
N ILE A 11 13.94 1.90 -5.87
CA ILE A 11 14.86 1.19 -6.77
C ILE A 11 15.60 0.10 -6.00
N ASN A 12 16.03 -0.94 -6.71
CA ASN A 12 16.95 -1.93 -6.17
C ASN A 12 18.37 -1.50 -6.57
N LEU A 13 19.20 -1.15 -5.59
CA LEU A 13 20.62 -0.81 -5.82
C LEU A 13 21.43 -2.06 -6.15
N THR A 14 21.10 -3.18 -5.48
CA THR A 14 21.66 -4.50 -5.77
C THR A 14 20.53 -5.53 -5.74
N LEU A 15 20.70 -6.62 -6.50
CA LEU A 15 19.78 -7.74 -6.48
C LEU A 15 20.56 -9.01 -6.77
N ASP A 16 20.74 -9.85 -5.76
CA ASP A 16 21.41 -11.13 -5.84
C ASP A 16 20.44 -12.28 -5.55
N ILE A 17 20.44 -13.30 -6.39
CA ILE A 17 19.73 -14.53 -6.13
C ILE A 17 20.67 -15.44 -5.33
N THR A 18 20.34 -15.67 -4.04
CA THR A 18 21.19 -16.41 -3.10
C THR A 18 20.81 -17.86 -2.93
N GLY A 19 19.65 -18.27 -3.46
CA GLY A 19 19.18 -19.64 -3.36
C GLY A 19 17.78 -19.81 -3.92
N ARG A 20 17.24 -21.01 -3.76
CA ARG A 20 15.89 -21.38 -4.16
C ARG A 20 15.16 -22.03 -2.98
N ARG A 21 13.93 -21.58 -2.72
CA ARG A 21 13.06 -22.18 -1.71
C ARG A 21 12.47 -23.49 -2.21
N GLU A 22 12.03 -24.35 -1.28
CA GLU A 22 11.37 -25.62 -1.61
C GLU A 22 10.08 -25.44 -2.43
N ASP A 23 9.37 -24.30 -2.25
CA ASP A 23 8.19 -23.94 -3.02
C ASP A 23 8.48 -23.42 -4.44
N GLY A 24 9.76 -23.38 -4.84
CA GLY A 24 10.21 -22.94 -6.16
C GLY A 24 10.58 -21.46 -6.27
N TYR A 25 10.26 -20.63 -5.26
CA TYR A 25 10.67 -19.23 -5.23
C TYR A 25 12.17 -19.08 -4.97
N HIS A 26 12.78 -18.06 -5.56
CA HIS A 26 14.18 -17.73 -5.32
C HIS A 26 14.34 -16.91 -4.04
N LEU A 27 15.41 -17.19 -3.30
CA LEU A 27 15.90 -16.33 -2.24
C LEU A 27 16.63 -15.16 -2.87
N ILE A 28 16.23 -13.93 -2.53
CA ILE A 28 16.79 -12.69 -3.07
C ILE A 28 17.41 -11.89 -1.94
N HIS A 29 18.65 -11.47 -2.14
CA HIS A 29 19.30 -10.45 -1.33
C HIS A 29 19.35 -9.15 -2.14
N THR A 30 18.74 -8.08 -1.61
CA THR A 30 18.64 -6.81 -2.30
C THR A 30 18.80 -5.64 -1.35
N ILE A 31 19.34 -4.54 -1.84
CA ILE A 31 19.32 -3.24 -1.18
C ILE A 31 18.33 -2.37 -1.92
N MET A 32 17.27 -1.96 -1.24
CA MET A 32 16.25 -1.07 -1.78
C MET A 32 16.46 0.36 -1.28
N GLN A 33 16.16 1.31 -2.15
CA GLN A 33 16.23 2.73 -1.87
C GLN A 33 14.96 3.43 -2.34
N ALA A 34 14.29 4.15 -1.43
CA ALA A 34 13.22 5.05 -1.80
C ALA A 34 13.78 6.24 -2.60
N VAL A 35 13.05 6.67 -3.61
CA VAL A 35 13.44 7.80 -4.47
C VAL A 35 12.34 8.86 -4.50
N ASP A 36 12.73 10.09 -4.82
CA ASP A 36 11.82 11.23 -4.90
C ASP A 36 11.06 11.26 -6.25
N TYR A 37 10.31 10.19 -6.48
CA TYR A 37 9.35 10.07 -7.58
C TYR A 37 8.10 9.41 -7.02
N THR A 38 7.03 10.16 -6.90
CA THR A 38 5.91 9.78 -6.03
C THR A 38 4.59 9.74 -6.78
N ASP A 39 3.73 8.78 -6.42
CA ASP A 39 2.29 8.91 -6.58
C ASP A 39 1.72 9.76 -5.44
N GLU A 40 0.52 10.27 -5.62
CA GLU A 40 -0.23 10.94 -4.58
C GLU A 40 -1.45 10.10 -4.22
N VAL A 41 -1.61 9.80 -2.94
CA VAL A 41 -2.72 9.00 -2.42
C VAL A 41 -3.51 9.83 -1.43
N ARG A 42 -4.79 10.04 -1.74
CA ARG A 42 -5.74 10.75 -0.89
C ARG A 42 -6.75 9.78 -0.33
N VAL A 43 -6.90 9.78 0.99
CA VAL A 43 -7.80 8.88 1.72
C VAL A 43 -8.71 9.69 2.62
N SER A 44 -10.00 9.39 2.61
CA SER A 44 -11.00 9.96 3.51
C SER A 44 -11.97 8.91 4.02
N LEU A 45 -12.56 9.18 5.19
CA LEU A 45 -13.58 8.31 5.79
C LEU A 45 -14.99 8.85 5.51
N ARG A 46 -15.95 7.94 5.36
CA ARG A 46 -17.39 8.20 5.28
C ARG A 46 -18.12 7.47 6.42
N GLU A 47 -19.33 7.90 6.74
CA GLU A 47 -20.15 7.28 7.79
C GLU A 47 -20.46 5.81 7.52
N ALA A 48 -20.63 5.40 6.27
CA ALA A 48 -20.96 4.02 5.92
C ALA A 48 -20.50 3.64 4.51
N GLY A 49 -20.39 2.33 4.25
CA GLY A 49 -20.52 1.79 2.92
C GLY A 49 -19.28 1.41 2.13
N GLY A 50 -18.39 0.62 2.69
CA GLY A 50 -17.34 -0.07 1.93
C GLY A 50 -16.26 0.85 1.35
N ILE A 51 -15.49 0.33 0.39
CA ILE A 51 -14.34 1.00 -0.20
C ILE A 51 -14.71 1.52 -1.60
N ARG A 52 -14.39 2.78 -1.87
CA ARG A 52 -14.46 3.39 -3.20
C ARG A 52 -13.06 3.83 -3.60
N LEU A 53 -12.63 3.39 -4.77
CA LEU A 53 -11.33 3.73 -5.34
C LEU A 53 -11.52 4.46 -6.67
N THR A 54 -10.78 5.54 -6.84
CA THR A 54 -10.60 6.21 -8.13
C THR A 54 -9.11 6.32 -8.43
N VAL A 55 -8.74 6.16 -9.70
CA VAL A 55 -7.36 6.21 -10.17
C VAL A 55 -7.27 7.14 -11.36
N SER A 56 -6.26 8.01 -11.40
CA SER A 56 -6.07 8.96 -12.50
C SER A 56 -5.76 8.29 -13.84
N ASP A 57 -5.15 7.10 -13.82
CA ASP A 57 -4.90 6.30 -15.00
C ASP A 57 -6.08 5.35 -15.28
N PRO A 58 -6.86 5.58 -16.35
CA PRO A 58 -8.05 4.78 -16.64
C PRO A 58 -7.73 3.35 -17.09
N THR A 59 -6.47 3.02 -17.37
CA THR A 59 -6.05 1.65 -17.73
C THR A 59 -5.89 0.75 -16.52
N LEU A 60 -5.82 1.34 -15.30
CA LEU A 60 -5.67 0.59 -14.06
C LEU A 60 -7.04 0.26 -13.45
N PRO A 61 -7.16 -0.91 -12.79
CA PRO A 61 -8.40 -1.27 -12.13
C PRO A 61 -8.68 -0.35 -10.94
N ALA A 62 -9.96 0.00 -10.75
CA ALA A 62 -10.47 0.76 -9.61
C ALA A 62 -11.32 -0.14 -8.68
N ASP A 63 -10.91 -1.38 -8.50
CA ASP A 63 -11.60 -2.40 -7.72
C ASP A 63 -10.60 -3.28 -6.94
N ALA A 64 -11.07 -4.43 -6.43
CA ALA A 64 -10.30 -5.36 -5.61
C ALA A 64 -9.02 -5.93 -6.29
N ARG A 65 -8.80 -5.69 -7.55
CA ARG A 65 -7.54 -6.03 -8.25
C ARG A 65 -6.43 -5.02 -7.99
N ASN A 66 -6.78 -3.83 -7.53
CA ASN A 66 -5.82 -2.76 -7.23
C ASN A 66 -5.25 -2.92 -5.82
N THR A 67 -3.94 -2.75 -5.66
CA THR A 67 -3.24 -2.88 -4.36
C THR A 67 -3.72 -1.87 -3.32
N ALA A 68 -4.06 -0.65 -3.71
CA ALA A 68 -4.63 0.36 -2.81
C ALA A 68 -5.99 -0.08 -2.22
N TYR A 69 -6.85 -0.67 -3.05
CA TYR A 69 -8.12 -1.25 -2.59
C TYR A 69 -7.88 -2.43 -1.65
N ARG A 70 -6.98 -3.34 -2.03
CA ARG A 70 -6.64 -4.52 -1.22
C ARG A 70 -6.04 -4.14 0.12
N ALA A 71 -5.22 -3.10 0.17
CA ALA A 71 -4.65 -2.57 1.41
C ALA A 71 -5.77 -2.07 2.36
N ALA A 72 -6.71 -1.28 1.86
CA ALA A 72 -7.84 -0.83 2.66
C ALA A 72 -8.71 -1.99 3.15
N ALA A 73 -9.01 -2.96 2.29
CA ALA A 73 -9.77 -4.14 2.67
C ALA A 73 -9.06 -4.97 3.76
N ALA A 74 -7.76 -5.19 3.62
CA ALA A 74 -6.96 -5.92 4.62
C ALA A 74 -6.87 -5.16 5.95
N PHE A 75 -6.73 -3.84 5.92
CA PHE A 75 -6.74 -3.01 7.13
C PHE A 75 -8.08 -3.12 7.86
N LEU A 76 -9.20 -2.90 7.16
CA LEU A 76 -10.54 -2.96 7.76
C LEU A 76 -10.90 -4.36 8.28
N ALA A 77 -10.35 -5.42 7.71
CA ALA A 77 -10.53 -6.79 8.19
C ALA A 77 -9.72 -7.10 9.45
N THR A 78 -8.68 -6.34 9.73
CA THR A 78 -7.75 -6.59 10.84
C THR A 78 -8.00 -5.67 12.02
N VAL A 79 -8.39 -4.41 11.76
CA VAL A 79 -8.58 -3.41 12.80
C VAL A 79 -9.81 -3.71 13.65
N ASP A 80 -9.66 -3.61 14.97
CA ASP A 80 -10.75 -3.70 15.94
C ASP A 80 -11.15 -2.27 16.35
N LEU A 81 -12.21 -1.79 15.75
CA LEU A 81 -12.77 -0.46 16.05
C LEU A 81 -13.98 -0.62 16.98
N GLU A 82 -14.07 0.25 17.98
CA GLU A 82 -15.22 0.27 18.92
C GLU A 82 -16.54 0.59 18.22
N GLU A 83 -16.48 1.26 17.10
CA GLU A 83 -17.62 1.66 16.27
C GLU A 83 -17.72 0.80 14.99
N ALA A 84 -18.81 0.94 14.27
CA ALA A 84 -18.99 0.30 12.97
C ALA A 84 -17.91 0.72 11.99
N LEU A 85 -17.45 -0.21 11.16
CA LEU A 85 -16.43 0.06 10.14
C LEU A 85 -16.86 1.20 9.21
N PRO A 86 -16.01 2.23 9.04
CA PRO A 86 -16.30 3.35 8.16
C PRO A 86 -16.27 2.93 6.68
N GLY A 87 -16.93 3.72 5.85
CA GLY A 87 -16.64 3.71 4.42
C GLY A 87 -15.31 4.44 4.14
N VAL A 88 -14.60 4.00 3.12
CA VAL A 88 -13.30 4.56 2.74
C VAL A 88 -13.35 5.03 1.29
N ASP A 89 -12.98 6.29 1.06
CA ASP A 89 -12.74 6.84 -0.27
C ASP A 89 -11.24 7.00 -0.49
N ILE A 90 -10.74 6.46 -1.60
CA ILE A 90 -9.34 6.52 -2.00
C ILE A 90 -9.27 7.12 -3.39
N HIS A 91 -8.37 8.09 -3.56
CA HIS A 91 -7.99 8.60 -4.88
C HIS A 91 -6.49 8.49 -5.07
N VAL A 92 -6.06 7.81 -6.13
CA VAL A 92 -4.65 7.66 -6.48
C VAL A 92 -4.35 8.45 -7.75
N THR A 93 -3.46 9.43 -7.62
CA THR A 93 -2.89 10.14 -8.76
C THR A 93 -1.58 9.44 -9.15
N LYS A 94 -1.61 8.71 -10.26
CA LYS A 94 -0.48 7.90 -10.74
C LYS A 94 0.54 8.76 -11.48
N ARG A 95 1.79 8.66 -11.06
CA ARG A 95 2.97 9.23 -11.73
C ARG A 95 4.05 8.18 -11.94
N ILE A 96 4.17 7.23 -11.01
CA ILE A 96 5.15 6.13 -11.09
C ILE A 96 4.71 5.17 -12.20
N PRO A 97 5.59 4.88 -13.20
CA PRO A 97 5.26 3.94 -14.27
C PRO A 97 4.96 2.54 -13.74
N MET A 98 3.93 1.91 -14.32
CA MET A 98 3.57 0.53 -14.00
C MET A 98 4.61 -0.45 -14.56
N GLU A 99 4.79 -1.57 -13.85
CA GLU A 99 5.66 -2.69 -14.27
C GLU A 99 7.13 -2.31 -14.53
N ALA A 100 7.56 -1.14 -14.02
CA ALA A 100 8.93 -0.66 -14.19
C ALA A 100 9.89 -1.12 -13.08
N GLY A 101 9.46 -2.01 -12.19
CA GLY A 101 10.25 -2.44 -11.03
C GLY A 101 10.39 -1.37 -9.93
N LEU A 102 9.58 -0.31 -9.97
CA LEU A 102 9.61 0.84 -9.07
C LEU A 102 8.66 0.70 -7.87
N ALA A 103 7.92 -0.40 -7.79
CA ALA A 103 6.98 -0.73 -6.71
C ALA A 103 5.89 0.34 -6.47
N GLY A 104 5.39 0.99 -7.53
CA GLY A 104 4.35 2.03 -7.40
C GLY A 104 3.08 1.55 -6.72
N GLY A 105 2.57 0.37 -7.09
CA GLY A 105 1.40 -0.21 -6.44
C GLY A 105 1.62 -0.56 -4.97
N SER A 106 2.82 -0.98 -4.59
CA SER A 106 3.19 -1.24 -3.19
C SER A 106 3.32 0.06 -2.40
N ALA A 107 3.84 1.11 -3.01
CA ALA A 107 3.90 2.44 -2.41
C ALA A 107 2.49 3.01 -2.15
N ASP A 108 1.58 2.88 -3.11
CA ASP A 108 0.18 3.28 -2.95
C ASP A 108 -0.50 2.51 -1.81
N ALA A 109 -0.29 1.19 -1.74
CA ALA A 109 -0.82 0.35 -0.66
C ALA A 109 -0.28 0.78 0.72
N ALA A 110 1.01 1.04 0.83
CA ALA A 110 1.64 1.52 2.07
C ALA A 110 1.06 2.87 2.52
N ALA A 111 0.86 3.79 1.58
CA ALA A 111 0.23 5.08 1.83
C ALA A 111 -1.20 4.93 2.36
N VAL A 112 -2.00 4.03 1.78
CA VAL A 112 -3.35 3.73 2.25
C VAL A 112 -3.35 3.18 3.68
N LEU A 113 -2.49 2.20 3.98
CA LEU A 113 -2.39 1.62 5.33
C LEU A 113 -2.03 2.67 6.37
N THR A 114 -1.03 3.50 6.07
CA THR A 114 -0.59 4.57 6.96
C THR A 114 -1.68 5.62 7.16
N ALA A 115 -2.34 6.06 6.09
CA ALA A 115 -3.42 7.03 6.17
C ALA A 115 -4.61 6.51 6.98
N LEU A 116 -5.01 5.25 6.77
CA LEU A 116 -6.09 4.64 7.54
C LEU A 116 -5.77 4.51 9.02
N ASN A 117 -4.54 4.13 9.36
CA ASN A 117 -4.10 4.07 10.76
C ASN A 117 -4.27 5.43 11.48
N TRP A 118 -3.94 6.53 10.79
CA TRP A 118 -4.14 7.88 11.29
C TRP A 118 -5.62 8.28 11.36
N LEU A 119 -6.38 8.03 10.30
CA LEU A 119 -7.77 8.47 10.19
C LEU A 119 -8.71 7.73 11.15
N THR A 120 -8.41 6.47 11.45
CA THR A 120 -9.22 5.63 12.35
C THR A 120 -8.73 5.66 13.80
N ASP A 121 -7.60 6.33 14.05
CA ASP A 121 -6.95 6.36 15.38
C ASP A 121 -6.67 4.96 15.93
N ALA A 122 -6.36 4.02 15.04
CA ALA A 122 -6.17 2.61 15.39
C ALA A 122 -4.89 2.34 16.17
N HIS A 123 -3.94 3.30 16.17
CA HIS A 123 -2.66 3.21 16.89
C HIS A 123 -1.83 1.96 16.61
N MET A 124 -1.97 1.39 15.40
CA MET A 124 -1.17 0.25 14.98
C MET A 124 0.30 0.63 14.87
N THR A 125 1.16 -0.26 15.31
CA THR A 125 2.62 -0.10 15.15
C THR A 125 3.05 -0.27 13.69
N ALA A 126 4.26 0.18 13.34
CA ALA A 126 4.82 -0.05 12.01
C ALA A 126 4.94 -1.55 11.70
N GLU A 127 5.25 -2.38 12.69
CA GLU A 127 5.34 -3.84 12.55
C GLU A 127 3.97 -4.45 12.18
N GLU A 128 2.90 -4.07 12.89
CA GLU A 128 1.54 -4.52 12.59
C GLU A 128 1.07 -4.08 11.20
N LEU A 129 1.37 -2.84 10.81
CA LEU A 129 1.10 -2.38 9.44
C LEU A 129 1.89 -3.16 8.38
N CYS A 130 3.15 -3.52 8.68
CA CYS A 130 3.97 -4.36 7.79
C CYS A 130 3.41 -5.76 7.64
N GLU A 131 2.87 -6.36 8.71
CA GLU A 131 2.21 -7.67 8.64
C GLU A 131 0.99 -7.63 7.70
N ILE A 132 0.15 -6.61 7.82
CA ILE A 132 -0.96 -6.39 6.88
C ILE A 132 -0.42 -6.17 5.47
N GLY A 133 0.55 -5.29 5.31
CA GLY A 133 1.15 -4.93 4.02
C GLY A 133 1.74 -6.12 3.27
N GLN A 134 2.35 -7.05 3.98
CA GLN A 134 2.92 -8.27 3.40
C GLN A 134 1.86 -9.16 2.73
N THR A 135 0.64 -9.15 3.22
CA THR A 135 -0.47 -9.89 2.57
C THR A 135 -0.92 -9.26 1.26
N VAL A 136 -0.62 -7.99 1.06
CA VAL A 136 -0.97 -7.22 -0.15
C VAL A 136 0.12 -7.31 -1.21
N GLY A 137 1.38 -7.19 -0.80
CA GLY A 137 2.53 -7.28 -1.70
C GLY A 137 3.87 -7.31 -0.96
N ALA A 138 4.87 -7.96 -1.58
CA ALA A 138 6.18 -8.21 -0.95
C ALA A 138 6.97 -6.92 -0.63
N ASP A 139 6.78 -5.86 -1.42
CA ASP A 139 7.48 -4.58 -1.24
C ASP A 139 6.73 -3.59 -0.33
N VAL A 140 5.49 -3.91 0.07
CA VAL A 140 4.69 -3.00 0.90
C VAL A 140 5.34 -2.72 2.26
N PRO A 141 5.89 -3.71 2.99
CA PRO A 141 6.59 -3.43 4.24
C PRO A 141 7.75 -2.44 4.10
N PHE A 142 8.55 -2.57 3.05
CA PHE A 142 9.61 -1.59 2.77
C PHE A 142 9.05 -0.18 2.56
N CYS A 143 7.97 -0.05 1.81
CA CYS A 143 7.33 1.23 1.54
C CYS A 143 6.70 1.87 2.79
N ILE A 144 6.30 1.07 3.79
CA ILE A 144 5.83 1.57 5.09
C ILE A 144 7.00 2.11 5.92
N LEU A 145 8.11 1.39 5.95
CA LEU A 145 9.27 1.74 6.77
C LEU A 145 10.12 2.88 6.17
N GLY A 146 10.13 2.98 4.87
CA GLY A 146 10.86 4.03 4.12
C GLY A 146 12.29 3.70 3.83
#